data_3f6e3ef46b91e1c5c0aae6a7410fca4f
#
_entry.id   3f6e3ef46b91e1c5c0aae6a7410fca4f
#
_cell.length_a   1.000
_cell.length_b   1.000
_cell.length_c   1.000
_cell.angle_alpha   90.00
_cell.angle_beta   90.00
_cell.angle_gamma   90.00
#
_symmetry.space_group_name_H-M   'P 1'
#
loop_
_entity.id
_entity.type
_entity.pdbx_description
1 polymer ?
#
loop_
_entity_poly.entity_id
_entity_poly.type
_entity_poly.pdbx_seq_one_letter_code
_entity_poly.pdbx_strand_id
1 'polypeptide(L)'
;MIKKNLFSLVFICITIALGLFAYPFLPETLAIQFGADNTPTNTAPKFIALAIVPGTMLLLLLTRENSKRLVHSANLLEVTLIYKISLFILLGIQIAMILYGLGYHFNFYMLGNMTVSIIFIIVGNYLYRARKGYRFGFANRWTLSNETVWKKTHQLASAVFILAGILTFVMNIIGGSMQVYNISIFASGVAICYIGSYLFYLTNKNGSVS
;
A
#
# COMPACT_ATOMS: atom_id res chain seq x y z
N MET A 1 -8.24 -16.85 -20.70
CA MET A 1 -7.23 -16.32 -19.79
C MET A 1 -6.83 -14.89 -20.14
N ILE A 2 -6.52 -14.56 -21.38
CA ILE A 2 -6.05 -13.24 -21.83
C ILE A 2 -7.03 -12.10 -21.53
N LYS A 3 -8.32 -12.21 -21.87
CA LYS A 3 -9.32 -11.15 -21.63
C LYS A 3 -9.44 -10.74 -20.15
N LYS A 4 -9.26 -11.66 -19.19
CA LYS A 4 -9.32 -11.37 -17.74
C LYS A 4 -8.12 -10.56 -17.23
N ASN A 5 -6.98 -10.64 -17.89
CA ASN A 5 -5.73 -10.03 -17.48
C ASN A 5 -5.29 -8.89 -18.42
N LEU A 6 -6.10 -8.56 -19.43
CA LEU A 6 -5.80 -7.56 -20.43
C LEU A 6 -5.40 -6.21 -19.81
N PHE A 7 -6.13 -5.76 -18.80
CA PHE A 7 -5.82 -4.52 -18.07
C PHE A 7 -4.39 -4.53 -17.50
N SER A 8 -4.02 -5.62 -16.85
CA SER A 8 -2.69 -5.76 -16.23
C SER A 8 -1.58 -5.84 -17.27
N LEU A 9 -1.82 -6.59 -18.34
CA LEU A 9 -0.87 -6.73 -19.44
C LEU A 9 -0.64 -5.38 -20.14
N VAL A 10 -1.70 -4.59 -20.34
CA VAL A 10 -1.60 -3.24 -20.88
C VAL A 10 -0.73 -2.35 -20.01
N PHE A 11 -0.93 -2.36 -18.67
CA PHE A 11 -0.09 -1.57 -17.76
C PHE A 11 1.37 -2.00 -17.77
N ILE A 12 1.64 -3.30 -17.80
CA ILE A 12 3.00 -3.84 -17.91
C ILE A 12 3.64 -3.40 -19.23
N CYS A 13 2.92 -3.52 -20.36
CA CYS A 13 3.41 -3.10 -21.65
C CYS A 13 3.70 -1.59 -21.70
N ILE A 14 2.81 -0.75 -21.15
CA ILE A 14 3.01 0.70 -21.05
C ILE A 14 4.27 0.99 -20.24
N THR A 15 4.45 0.33 -19.08
CA THR A 15 5.61 0.54 -18.21
C THR A 15 6.91 0.17 -18.89
N ILE A 16 6.94 -0.96 -19.61
CA ILE A 16 8.10 -1.39 -20.42
C ILE A 16 8.35 -0.40 -21.56
N ALA A 17 7.32 0.00 -22.31
CA ALA A 17 7.46 0.93 -23.41
C ALA A 17 8.01 2.29 -22.97
N LEU A 18 7.52 2.83 -21.84
CA LEU A 18 8.06 4.06 -21.25
C LEU A 18 9.53 3.91 -20.88
N GLY A 19 9.92 2.78 -20.26
CA GLY A 19 11.31 2.49 -19.92
C GLY A 19 12.20 2.42 -21.16
N LEU A 20 11.79 1.70 -22.18
CA LEU A 20 12.54 1.56 -23.44
C LEU A 20 12.67 2.90 -24.19
N PHE A 21 11.59 3.69 -24.24
CA PHE A 21 11.62 5.00 -24.87
C PHE A 21 12.56 5.98 -24.15
N ALA A 22 12.55 5.97 -22.82
CA ALA A 22 13.41 6.85 -22.02
C ALA A 22 14.87 6.37 -21.98
N TYR A 23 15.13 5.07 -22.21
CA TYR A 23 16.44 4.43 -22.01
C TYR A 23 17.64 5.18 -22.62
N PRO A 24 17.60 5.68 -23.89
CA PRO A 24 18.74 6.37 -24.48
C PRO A 24 19.03 7.74 -23.83
N PHE A 25 18.05 8.35 -23.17
CA PHE A 25 18.16 9.67 -22.57
C PHE A 25 18.55 9.63 -21.07
N LEU A 26 18.58 8.45 -20.47
CA LEU A 26 18.82 8.26 -19.07
C LEU A 26 20.32 8.04 -18.77
N PRO A 27 20.81 8.51 -17.60
CA PRO A 27 22.17 8.23 -17.14
C PRO A 27 22.39 6.72 -16.95
N GLU A 28 23.65 6.27 -16.86
CA GLU A 28 24.01 4.86 -16.73
C GLU A 28 23.46 4.22 -15.44
N THR A 29 23.29 5.02 -14.39
CA THR A 29 22.70 4.58 -13.12
C THR A 29 21.52 5.45 -12.74
N LEU A 30 20.47 4.82 -12.19
CA LEU A 30 19.26 5.49 -11.69
C LEU A 30 19.14 5.31 -10.18
N ALA A 31 18.63 6.33 -9.51
CA ALA A 31 18.28 6.24 -8.10
C ALA A 31 17.06 5.31 -7.91
N ILE A 32 17.21 4.32 -7.02
CA ILE A 32 16.15 3.37 -6.67
C ILE A 32 15.66 3.57 -5.23
N GLN A 33 16.37 4.34 -4.44
CA GLN A 33 16.01 4.65 -3.06
C GLN A 33 16.47 6.06 -2.72
N PHE A 34 15.66 6.77 -1.92
CA PHE A 34 15.93 8.14 -1.45
C PHE A 34 15.90 8.19 0.07
N GLY A 35 16.81 9.00 0.63
CA GLY A 35 16.85 9.33 2.05
C GLY A 35 15.82 10.40 2.44
N ALA A 36 15.75 10.68 3.74
CA ALA A 36 14.85 11.70 4.29
C ALA A 36 15.23 13.14 3.83
N ASP A 37 16.48 13.33 3.45
CA ASP A 37 17.02 14.55 2.84
C ASP A 37 16.80 14.65 1.34
N ASN A 38 16.03 13.69 0.78
CA ASN A 38 15.77 13.54 -0.65
C ASN A 38 17.02 13.29 -1.51
N THR A 39 18.13 12.86 -0.90
CA THR A 39 19.31 12.40 -1.64
C THR A 39 19.18 10.91 -1.99
N PRO A 40 19.68 10.48 -3.16
CA PRO A 40 19.74 9.07 -3.50
C PRO A 40 20.64 8.33 -2.50
N THR A 41 20.08 7.33 -1.81
CA THR A 41 20.83 6.46 -0.90
C THR A 41 21.25 5.16 -1.56
N ASN A 42 20.58 4.77 -2.65
CA ASN A 42 20.95 3.60 -3.43
C ASN A 42 20.66 3.83 -4.92
N THR A 43 21.55 3.32 -5.77
CA THR A 43 21.44 3.42 -7.23
C THR A 43 21.60 2.03 -7.87
N ALA A 44 21.05 1.86 -9.05
CA ALA A 44 21.22 0.64 -9.85
C ALA A 44 21.51 1.00 -11.32
N PRO A 45 22.19 0.11 -12.07
CA PRO A 45 22.29 0.25 -13.51
C PRO A 45 20.91 0.48 -14.14
N LYS A 46 20.80 1.40 -15.11
CA LYS A 46 19.51 1.83 -15.67
C LYS A 46 18.64 0.68 -16.17
N PHE A 47 19.23 -0.37 -16.73
CA PHE A 47 18.47 -1.54 -17.19
C PHE A 47 17.81 -2.32 -16.03
N ILE A 48 18.51 -2.45 -14.89
CA ILE A 48 17.96 -3.08 -13.69
C ILE A 48 16.87 -2.21 -13.08
N ALA A 49 17.17 -0.93 -12.88
CA ALA A 49 16.22 0.03 -12.29
C ALA A 49 14.89 0.05 -13.05
N LEU A 50 14.95 0.15 -14.39
CA LEU A 50 13.76 0.16 -15.24
C LEU A 50 13.01 -1.18 -15.26
N ALA A 51 13.68 -2.30 -14.99
CA ALA A 51 13.08 -3.64 -14.95
C ALA A 51 12.38 -3.94 -13.61
N ILE A 52 12.72 -3.26 -12.52
CA ILE A 52 12.15 -3.51 -11.18
C ILE A 52 10.63 -3.35 -11.19
N VAL A 53 10.12 -2.26 -11.73
CA VAL A 53 8.68 -1.96 -11.68
C VAL A 53 7.86 -2.92 -12.55
N PRO A 54 8.15 -3.14 -13.84
CA PRO A 54 7.41 -4.12 -14.64
C PRO A 54 7.57 -5.55 -14.09
N GLY A 55 8.72 -5.90 -13.52
CA GLY A 55 8.94 -7.17 -12.83
C GLY A 55 8.03 -7.33 -11.61
N THR A 56 7.91 -6.29 -10.79
CA THR A 56 6.98 -6.26 -9.65
C THR A 56 5.52 -6.36 -10.11
N MET A 57 5.12 -5.67 -11.18
CA MET A 57 3.78 -5.79 -11.76
C MET A 57 3.48 -7.21 -12.25
N LEU A 58 4.46 -7.86 -12.88
CA LEU A 58 4.35 -9.25 -13.31
C LEU A 58 4.19 -10.20 -12.12
N LEU A 59 4.98 -10.02 -11.08
CA LEU A 59 4.87 -10.79 -9.83
C LEU A 59 3.49 -10.61 -9.20
N LEU A 60 2.97 -9.38 -9.13
CA LEU A 60 1.61 -9.11 -8.65
C LEU A 60 0.55 -9.79 -9.52
N LEU A 61 0.72 -9.85 -10.82
CA LEU A 61 -0.19 -10.54 -11.72
C LEU A 61 -0.21 -12.05 -11.42
N LEU A 62 0.96 -12.66 -11.23
CA LEU A 62 1.08 -14.09 -10.93
C LEU A 62 0.50 -14.44 -9.56
N THR A 63 0.78 -13.65 -8.55
CA THR A 63 0.27 -13.86 -7.19
C THR A 63 -1.25 -13.65 -7.10
N ARG A 64 -1.80 -12.70 -7.89
CA ARG A 64 -3.24 -12.47 -7.97
C ARG A 64 -4.00 -13.70 -8.47
N GLU A 65 -3.51 -14.39 -9.48
CA GLU A 65 -4.15 -15.60 -10.01
C GLU A 65 -4.19 -16.72 -8.96
N ASN A 66 -3.13 -16.86 -8.18
CA ASN A 66 -3.09 -17.82 -7.07
C ASN A 66 -4.03 -17.40 -5.92
N SER A 67 -4.10 -16.10 -5.61
CA SER A 67 -4.97 -15.58 -4.54
C SER A 67 -6.45 -15.74 -4.84
N LYS A 68 -6.88 -15.65 -6.10
CA LYS A 68 -8.29 -15.86 -6.49
C LYS A 68 -8.80 -17.26 -6.14
N ARG A 69 -7.92 -18.26 -6.13
CA ARG A 69 -8.27 -19.64 -5.74
C ARG A 69 -8.53 -19.77 -4.23
N LEU A 70 -8.03 -18.83 -3.44
CA LEU A 70 -8.05 -18.86 -1.98
C LEU A 70 -9.06 -17.87 -1.36
N VAL A 71 -9.60 -16.94 -2.16
CA VAL A 71 -10.50 -15.87 -1.71
C VAL A 71 -11.95 -16.24 -2.04
N HIS A 72 -12.82 -16.12 -1.04
CA HIS A 72 -14.26 -16.32 -1.22
C HIS A 72 -14.84 -15.32 -2.24
N SER A 73 -15.82 -15.72 -3.04
CA SER A 73 -16.37 -14.93 -4.15
C SER A 73 -16.83 -13.51 -3.79
N ALA A 74 -17.27 -13.30 -2.54
CA ALA A 74 -17.70 -12.00 -2.03
C ALA A 74 -16.57 -10.94 -1.96
N ASN A 75 -15.31 -11.35 -2.00
CA ASN A 75 -14.15 -10.49 -1.78
C ASN A 75 -13.35 -10.20 -3.06
N LEU A 76 -13.78 -10.78 -4.19
CA LEU A 76 -13.06 -10.67 -5.47
C LEU A 76 -13.04 -9.24 -6.02
N LEU A 77 -14.12 -8.47 -5.80
CA LEU A 77 -14.21 -7.08 -6.28
C LEU A 77 -13.15 -6.21 -5.59
N GLU A 78 -13.01 -6.35 -4.29
CA GLU A 78 -12.14 -5.56 -3.43
C GLU A 78 -10.67 -5.89 -3.67
N VAL A 79 -10.34 -7.18 -3.75
CA VAL A 79 -8.98 -7.63 -4.12
C VAL A 79 -8.61 -7.12 -5.52
N THR A 80 -9.58 -7.08 -6.43
CA THR A 80 -9.37 -6.56 -7.79
C THR A 80 -9.14 -5.06 -7.78
N LEU A 81 -9.85 -4.31 -6.93
CA LEU A 81 -9.67 -2.86 -6.80
C LEU A 81 -8.29 -2.52 -6.24
N ILE A 82 -7.90 -3.15 -5.13
CA ILE A 82 -6.56 -2.97 -4.52
C ILE A 82 -5.47 -3.27 -5.55
N TYR A 83 -5.61 -4.37 -6.27
CA TYR A 83 -4.66 -4.74 -7.32
C TYR A 83 -4.56 -3.68 -8.43
N LYS A 84 -5.69 -3.13 -8.91
CA LYS A 84 -5.67 -2.06 -9.91
C LYS A 84 -4.99 -0.81 -9.39
N ILE A 85 -5.30 -0.39 -8.16
CA ILE A 85 -4.67 0.75 -7.50
C ILE A 85 -3.15 0.54 -7.42
N SER A 86 -2.69 -0.67 -7.04
CA SER A 86 -1.26 -1.00 -6.99
C SER A 86 -0.57 -0.84 -8.36
N LEU A 87 -1.24 -1.20 -9.47
CA LEU A 87 -0.69 -1.01 -10.81
C LEU A 87 -0.54 0.48 -11.16
N PHE A 88 -1.52 1.33 -10.80
CA PHE A 88 -1.43 2.78 -11.00
C PHE A 88 -0.28 3.39 -10.19
N ILE A 89 -0.13 2.99 -8.92
CA ILE A 89 0.97 3.45 -8.06
C ILE A 89 2.31 3.05 -8.66
N LEU A 90 2.47 1.81 -9.09
CA LEU A 90 3.71 1.32 -9.69
C LEU A 90 4.03 2.06 -11.00
N LEU A 91 3.03 2.33 -11.85
CA LEU A 91 3.23 3.14 -13.05
C LEU A 91 3.69 4.56 -12.69
N GLY A 92 3.08 5.17 -11.66
CA GLY A 92 3.50 6.49 -11.16
C GLY A 92 4.96 6.48 -10.65
N ILE A 93 5.39 5.42 -9.94
CA ILE A 93 6.78 5.25 -9.50
C ILE A 93 7.73 5.16 -10.71
N GLN A 94 7.37 4.38 -11.74
CA GLN A 94 8.18 4.28 -12.97
C GLN A 94 8.35 5.65 -13.64
N ILE A 95 7.25 6.39 -13.81
CA ILE A 95 7.28 7.74 -14.41
C ILE A 95 8.15 8.68 -13.58
N ALA A 96 7.97 8.69 -12.25
CA ALA A 96 8.74 9.54 -11.37
C ALA A 96 10.24 9.23 -11.43
N MET A 97 10.62 7.93 -11.46
CA MET A 97 12.01 7.50 -11.59
C MET A 97 12.62 7.95 -12.95
N ILE A 98 11.89 7.82 -14.05
CA ILE A 98 12.32 8.28 -15.37
C ILE A 98 12.51 9.79 -15.37
N LEU A 99 11.54 10.55 -14.87
CA LEU A 99 11.62 12.01 -14.82
C LEU A 99 12.80 12.48 -13.99
N TYR A 100 13.08 11.82 -12.86
CA TYR A 100 14.27 12.12 -12.06
C TYR A 100 15.56 11.87 -12.85
N GLY A 101 15.65 10.73 -13.54
CA GLY A 101 16.79 10.41 -14.40
C GLY A 101 16.99 11.40 -15.54
N LEU A 102 15.93 12.05 -16.02
CA LEU A 102 15.96 13.13 -17.02
C LEU A 102 16.31 14.51 -16.42
N GLY A 103 16.57 14.59 -15.11
CA GLY A 103 16.98 15.82 -14.43
C GLY A 103 15.84 16.63 -13.79
N TYR A 104 14.61 16.13 -13.79
CA TYR A 104 13.51 16.76 -13.05
C TYR A 104 13.62 16.41 -11.56
N HIS A 105 13.88 17.40 -10.72
CA HIS A 105 14.02 17.19 -9.28
C HIS A 105 12.69 17.32 -8.57
N PHE A 106 12.23 16.20 -7.99
CA PHE A 106 11.05 16.11 -7.12
C PHE A 106 11.49 15.74 -5.72
N ASN A 107 10.67 16.05 -4.75
CA ASN A 107 10.84 15.49 -3.42
C ASN A 107 10.26 14.06 -3.38
N PHE A 108 11.10 13.06 -3.69
CA PHE A 108 10.72 11.64 -3.71
C PHE A 108 10.33 11.13 -2.34
N TYR A 109 10.99 11.61 -1.29
CA TYR A 109 10.65 11.26 0.08
C TYR A 109 9.23 11.71 0.42
N MET A 110 8.87 12.94 0.06
CA MET A 110 7.52 13.48 0.22
C MET A 110 6.50 12.68 -0.60
N LEU A 111 6.79 12.40 -1.88
CA LEU A 111 5.90 11.62 -2.75
C LEU A 111 5.66 10.20 -2.20
N GLY A 112 6.71 9.54 -1.72
CA GLY A 112 6.62 8.23 -1.09
C GLY A 112 5.71 8.25 0.15
N ASN A 113 5.93 9.20 1.05
CA ASN A 113 5.13 9.36 2.26
C ASN A 113 3.66 9.70 1.95
N MET A 114 3.39 10.57 0.97
CA MET A 114 2.02 10.86 0.51
C MET A 114 1.34 9.61 -0.05
N THR A 115 2.06 8.82 -0.84
CA THR A 115 1.56 7.56 -1.38
C THR A 115 1.18 6.58 -0.25
N VAL A 116 2.05 6.42 0.75
CA VAL A 116 1.76 5.59 1.93
C VAL A 116 0.55 6.13 2.69
N SER A 117 0.42 7.44 2.88
CA SER A 117 -0.72 8.07 3.54
C SER A 117 -2.04 7.77 2.82
N ILE A 118 -2.05 7.86 1.49
CA ILE A 118 -3.22 7.51 0.66
C ILE A 118 -3.56 6.02 0.80
N ILE A 119 -2.56 5.14 0.80
CA ILE A 119 -2.77 3.70 1.01
C ILE A 119 -3.44 3.45 2.36
N PHE A 120 -3.00 4.13 3.43
CA PHE A 120 -3.62 4.00 4.75
C PHE A 120 -5.08 4.46 4.78
N ILE A 121 -5.42 5.56 4.09
CA ILE A 121 -6.81 6.03 3.96
C ILE A 121 -7.66 4.97 3.21
N ILE A 122 -7.14 4.43 2.11
CA ILE A 122 -7.84 3.40 1.32
C ILE A 122 -8.03 2.12 2.13
N VAL A 123 -6.97 1.64 2.79
CA VAL A 123 -7.02 0.44 3.64
C VAL A 123 -7.96 0.66 4.82
N GLY A 124 -7.92 1.83 5.45
CA GLY A 124 -8.84 2.19 6.54
C GLY A 124 -10.30 2.14 6.10
N ASN A 125 -10.63 2.74 4.97
CA ASN A 125 -12.00 2.68 4.41
C ASN A 125 -12.42 1.23 4.09
N TYR A 126 -11.49 0.40 3.64
CA TYR A 126 -11.73 -1.00 3.38
C TYR A 126 -11.99 -1.81 4.67
N LEU A 127 -11.22 -1.57 5.74
CA LEU A 127 -11.36 -2.27 7.02
C LEU A 127 -12.76 -2.11 7.62
N TYR A 128 -13.41 -0.97 7.42
CA TYR A 128 -14.78 -0.75 7.90
C TYR A 128 -15.78 -1.80 7.41
N ARG A 129 -15.58 -2.32 6.19
CA ARG A 129 -16.44 -3.29 5.52
C ARG A 129 -15.98 -4.73 5.67
N ALA A 130 -14.86 -4.96 6.38
CA ALA A 130 -14.26 -6.29 6.51
C ALA A 130 -15.18 -7.26 7.26
N ARG A 131 -15.59 -8.34 6.60
CA ARG A 131 -16.41 -9.41 7.18
C ARG A 131 -15.52 -10.46 7.86
N LYS A 132 -16.03 -11.10 8.91
CA LYS A 132 -15.31 -12.21 9.56
C LYS A 132 -14.98 -13.32 8.55
N GLY A 133 -13.76 -13.84 8.64
CA GLY A 133 -13.27 -14.83 7.68
C GLY A 133 -12.40 -14.25 6.56
N TYR A 134 -12.24 -12.93 6.51
CA TYR A 134 -11.25 -12.29 5.66
C TYR A 134 -9.84 -12.64 6.11
N ARG A 135 -8.96 -12.91 5.16
CA ARG A 135 -7.52 -13.07 5.44
C ARG A 135 -6.81 -11.71 5.63
N PHE A 136 -7.53 -10.61 5.41
CA PHE A 136 -7.03 -9.24 5.55
C PHE A 136 -7.60 -8.57 6.79
N GLY A 137 -6.76 -7.86 7.54
CA GLY A 137 -7.13 -7.09 8.70
C GLY A 137 -6.50 -7.62 9.99
N PHE A 138 -7.04 -7.21 11.12
CA PHE A 138 -6.59 -7.60 12.45
C PHE A 138 -7.12 -8.99 12.83
N ALA A 139 -6.60 -10.03 12.16
CA ALA A 139 -6.96 -11.42 12.38
C ALA A 139 -6.06 -12.03 13.48
N ASN A 140 -6.52 -11.99 14.72
CA ASN A 140 -5.87 -12.61 15.86
C ASN A 140 -6.83 -13.58 16.59
N ARG A 141 -6.35 -14.30 17.61
CA ARG A 141 -7.12 -15.33 18.32
C ARG A 141 -8.47 -14.84 18.83
N TRP A 142 -8.56 -13.63 19.35
CA TRP A 142 -9.78 -13.06 19.91
C TRP A 142 -10.69 -12.40 18.88
N THR A 143 -10.18 -11.79 17.84
CA THR A 143 -11.01 -11.25 16.76
C THR A 143 -11.67 -12.37 15.95
N LEU A 144 -10.95 -13.49 15.72
CA LEU A 144 -11.50 -14.65 15.02
C LEU A 144 -12.48 -15.46 15.85
N SER A 145 -12.42 -15.40 17.18
CA SER A 145 -13.34 -16.15 18.04
C SER A 145 -14.77 -15.59 18.04
N ASN A 146 -14.94 -14.27 17.86
CA ASN A 146 -16.23 -13.60 18.00
C ASN A 146 -16.47 -12.54 16.93
N GLU A 147 -17.65 -12.57 16.32
CA GLU A 147 -18.04 -11.66 15.24
C GLU A 147 -18.17 -10.20 15.71
N THR A 148 -18.69 -9.99 16.93
CA THR A 148 -18.81 -8.66 17.54
C THR A 148 -17.43 -8.05 17.78
N VAL A 149 -16.48 -8.84 18.29
CA VAL A 149 -15.09 -8.41 18.51
C VAL A 149 -14.44 -8.08 17.16
N TRP A 150 -14.64 -8.93 16.15
CA TRP A 150 -14.17 -8.67 14.79
C TRP A 150 -14.67 -7.32 14.28
N LYS A 151 -15.99 -7.10 14.31
CA LYS A 151 -16.62 -5.88 13.79
C LYS A 151 -16.11 -4.63 14.51
N LYS A 152 -16.13 -4.61 15.84
CA LYS A 152 -15.65 -3.47 16.65
C LYS A 152 -14.16 -3.17 16.39
N THR A 153 -13.32 -4.20 16.32
CA THR A 153 -11.89 -4.04 16.01
C THR A 153 -11.67 -3.40 14.63
N HIS A 154 -12.39 -3.88 13.62
CA HIS A 154 -12.22 -3.37 12.25
C HIS A 154 -12.81 -1.97 12.07
N GLN A 155 -13.86 -1.61 12.81
CA GLN A 155 -14.37 -0.24 12.87
C GLN A 155 -13.36 0.72 13.52
N LEU A 156 -12.75 0.31 14.65
CA LEU A 156 -11.67 1.07 15.29
C LEU A 156 -10.47 1.22 14.35
N ALA A 157 -10.02 0.12 13.76
CA ALA A 157 -8.90 0.13 12.84
C ALA A 157 -9.16 1.01 11.61
N SER A 158 -10.37 1.01 11.08
CA SER A 158 -10.79 1.91 10.01
C SER A 158 -10.59 3.37 10.40
N ALA A 159 -11.14 3.79 11.53
CA ALA A 159 -11.03 5.17 12.00
C ALA A 159 -9.56 5.56 12.23
N VAL A 160 -8.78 4.71 12.92
CA VAL A 160 -7.37 4.96 13.22
C VAL A 160 -6.54 5.08 11.95
N PHE A 161 -6.72 4.18 10.97
CA PHE A 161 -5.95 4.21 9.72
C PHE A 161 -6.31 5.41 8.84
N ILE A 162 -7.60 5.79 8.76
CA ILE A 162 -8.02 6.99 8.02
C ILE A 162 -7.43 8.24 8.68
N LEU A 163 -7.55 8.37 10.00
CA LEU A 163 -7.02 9.53 10.72
C LEU A 163 -5.49 9.61 10.62
N ALA A 164 -4.80 8.49 10.81
CA ALA A 164 -3.33 8.43 10.64
C ALA A 164 -2.92 8.81 9.22
N GLY A 165 -3.62 8.31 8.20
CA GLY A 165 -3.36 8.64 6.81
C GLY A 165 -3.61 10.12 6.50
N ILE A 166 -4.70 10.70 6.98
CA ILE A 166 -4.99 12.14 6.80
C ILE A 166 -3.93 13.00 7.51
N LEU A 167 -3.62 12.65 8.76
CA LEU A 167 -2.64 13.38 9.56
C LEU A 167 -1.26 13.39 8.89
N THR A 168 -0.77 12.21 8.47
CA THR A 168 0.54 12.09 7.81
C THR A 168 0.53 12.77 6.44
N PHE A 169 -0.58 12.72 5.68
CA PHE A 169 -0.72 13.43 4.41
C PHE A 169 -0.60 14.95 4.59
N VAL A 170 -1.32 15.52 5.56
CA VAL A 170 -1.26 16.95 5.89
C VAL A 170 0.13 17.36 6.37
N MET A 171 0.76 16.56 7.25
CA MET A 171 2.13 16.82 7.72
C MET A 171 3.16 16.82 6.58
N ASN A 172 2.97 15.97 5.56
CA ASN A 172 3.85 15.98 4.39
C ASN A 172 3.65 17.24 3.50
N ILE A 173 2.44 17.81 3.44
CA ILE A 173 2.19 19.08 2.73
C ILE A 173 2.83 20.26 3.46
N ILE A 174 2.69 20.30 4.79
CA ILE A 174 3.28 21.36 5.62
C ILE A 174 4.81 21.33 5.50
N GLY A 175 5.38 20.14 5.32
CA GLY A 175 6.82 19.94 5.07
C GLY A 175 7.68 19.92 6.31
N GLY A 176 9.01 19.93 6.10
CA GLY A 176 10.01 19.97 7.15
C GLY A 176 10.29 18.63 7.83
N SER A 177 10.82 18.67 9.04
CA SER A 177 11.20 17.50 9.86
C SER A 177 10.02 16.62 10.30
N MET A 178 8.80 17.04 10.04
CA MET A 178 7.57 16.31 10.40
C MET A 178 7.47 14.90 9.77
N GLN A 179 8.18 14.67 8.68
CA GLN A 179 8.18 13.39 7.96
C GLN A 179 8.74 12.23 8.80
N VAL A 180 9.62 12.50 9.77
CA VAL A 180 10.19 11.49 10.67
C VAL A 180 9.11 10.86 11.56
N TYR A 181 8.02 11.58 11.83
CA TYR A 181 6.93 11.09 12.69
C TYR A 181 5.98 10.12 11.99
N ASN A 182 6.03 9.98 10.66
CA ASN A 182 5.11 9.09 9.92
C ASN A 182 5.17 7.65 10.41
N ILE A 183 6.37 7.11 10.61
CA ILE A 183 6.56 5.73 11.12
C ILE A 183 5.96 5.58 12.52
N SER A 184 6.21 6.57 13.40
CA SER A 184 5.69 6.56 14.77
C SER A 184 4.16 6.63 14.81
N ILE A 185 3.54 7.44 13.93
CA ILE A 185 2.09 7.56 13.81
C ILE A 185 1.48 6.23 13.36
N PHE A 186 2.06 5.58 12.36
CA PHE A 186 1.56 4.29 11.88
C PHE A 186 1.77 3.18 12.90
N ALA A 187 2.93 3.12 13.57
CA ALA A 187 3.22 2.13 14.60
C ALA A 187 2.28 2.28 15.80
N SER A 188 2.04 3.50 16.26
CA SER A 188 1.08 3.78 17.34
C SER A 188 -0.35 3.42 16.94
N GLY A 189 -0.75 3.70 15.69
CA GLY A 189 -2.04 3.30 15.16
C GLY A 189 -2.26 1.79 15.19
N VAL A 190 -1.27 1.00 14.77
CA VAL A 190 -1.32 -0.47 14.84
C VAL A 190 -1.41 -0.94 16.28
N ALA A 191 -0.62 -0.35 17.21
CA ALA A 191 -0.66 -0.68 18.63
C ALA A 191 -2.04 -0.40 19.25
N ILE A 192 -2.64 0.75 18.94
CA ILE A 192 -4.00 1.12 19.40
C ILE A 192 -5.02 0.07 18.93
N CYS A 193 -4.94 -0.33 17.65
CA CYS A 193 -5.85 -1.35 17.11
C CYS A 193 -5.67 -2.72 17.79
N TYR A 194 -4.43 -3.10 18.08
CA TYR A 194 -4.14 -4.36 18.74
C TYR A 194 -4.65 -4.38 20.18
N ILE A 195 -4.35 -3.34 20.95
CA ILE A 195 -4.84 -3.16 22.34
C ILE A 195 -6.37 -3.09 22.36
N GLY A 196 -6.96 -2.28 21.49
CA GLY A 196 -8.41 -2.14 21.36
C GLY A 196 -9.09 -3.48 21.06
N SER A 197 -8.50 -4.30 20.19
CA SER A 197 -9.03 -5.63 19.88
C SER A 197 -9.09 -6.55 21.09
N TYR A 198 -8.09 -6.48 21.96
CA TYR A 198 -8.05 -7.25 23.23
C TYR A 198 -9.09 -6.73 24.24
N LEU A 199 -9.23 -5.41 24.38
CA LEU A 199 -10.24 -4.83 25.25
C LEU A 199 -11.67 -5.20 24.82
N PHE A 200 -11.97 -5.17 23.53
CA PHE A 200 -13.26 -5.63 23.02
C PHE A 200 -13.52 -7.12 23.27
N TYR A 201 -12.48 -7.93 23.25
CA TYR A 201 -12.60 -9.35 23.63
C TYR A 201 -12.95 -9.52 25.11
N LEU A 202 -12.26 -8.80 26.01
CA LEU A 202 -12.53 -8.87 27.46
C LEU A 202 -13.96 -8.42 27.80
N THR A 203 -14.40 -7.29 27.25
CA THR A 203 -15.76 -6.78 27.48
C THR A 203 -16.85 -7.72 26.98
N ASN A 204 -16.61 -8.37 25.83
CA ASN A 204 -17.59 -9.31 25.28
C ASN A 204 -17.63 -10.62 26.07
N LYS A 205 -16.52 -11.08 26.63
CA LYS A 205 -16.45 -12.27 27.48
C LYS A 205 -17.22 -12.06 28.78
N ASN A 206 -17.10 -10.90 29.39
CA ASN A 206 -17.77 -10.58 30.64
C ASN A 206 -19.29 -10.36 30.48
N GLY A 207 -19.73 -9.85 29.33
CA GLY A 207 -21.16 -9.66 29.02
C GLY A 207 -21.90 -10.94 28.64
N SER A 208 -21.21 -12.06 28.41
CA SER A 208 -21.81 -13.36 28.13
C SER A 208 -22.01 -14.22 29.40
N VAL A 209 -21.62 -13.74 30.57
CA VAL A 209 -21.68 -14.44 31.89
C VAL A 209 -22.76 -13.82 32.78
N SER A 210 -23.34 -12.69 32.37
CA SER A 210 -24.51 -12.05 33.01
C SER A 210 -25.79 -12.37 32.29
#